data_d7174ade9086e3928cc11210d8ba56ea
#
_entry.id   d7174ade9086e3928cc11210d8ba56ea
#
_cell.length_a   1.000
_cell.length_b   1.000
_cell.length_c   1.000
_cell.angle_alpha   90.00
_cell.angle_beta   90.00
_cell.angle_gamma   90.00
#
_symmetry.space_group_name_H-M   'P 1'
#
loop_
_entity.id
_entity.type
_entity.pdbx_description
1 polymer ?
#
loop_
_entity_poly.entity_id
_entity_poly.type
_entity_poly.pdbx_seq_one_letter_code
_entity_poly.pdbx_strand_id
1 'polypeptide(L)'
;MKKTVGKLLIIAGILILAGMMFNGREGFSFFGFDEESARTYHAQAEDIDKIDIDAKSITVNIQAENRDDIKAEISGKNVRLDSSEQGGTLQLSAHSKGFWPFFWKKNELIVKIPSEYKDDLSISSGSGNVKLSGGGLHLRNVALKSGNGSLKADDLQAEDLSVKGTSGSVRLENVQTAAADIRSTSGNTKLENVTGKLSIKQTSGNLRASFTEINDSLSIKQTSGNTKLSLPDDADISLEAESTSGNISHSYSFDQVANEKRTLTGKKGNGKNKIDISITSGNVSIE
;
A
#
# COMPACT_ATOMS: atom_id res chain seq x y z
N MET A 1 -5.30 -51.39 16.80
CA MET A 1 -4.11 -50.49 16.70
C MET A 1 -4.41 -49.02 16.95
N LYS A 2 -5.50 -48.40 16.46
CA LYS A 2 -5.78 -46.94 16.66
C LYS A 2 -6.05 -46.52 18.10
N LYS A 3 -6.63 -47.39 18.97
CA LYS A 3 -6.89 -47.06 20.40
C LYS A 3 -5.64 -47.10 21.29
N THR A 4 -4.62 -47.85 20.89
CA THR A 4 -3.35 -47.99 21.64
C THR A 4 -2.43 -46.76 21.41
N VAL A 5 -2.40 -46.20 20.24
CA VAL A 5 -1.61 -45.01 19.91
C VAL A 5 -2.13 -43.77 20.62
N GLY A 6 -3.46 -43.60 20.69
CA GLY A 6 -4.06 -42.48 21.42
C GLY A 6 -3.78 -42.52 22.93
N LYS A 7 -3.77 -43.70 23.55
CA LYS A 7 -3.40 -43.87 24.97
C LYS A 7 -1.93 -43.57 25.22
N LEU A 8 -1.05 -43.92 24.28
CA LEU A 8 0.40 -43.66 24.40
C LEU A 8 0.71 -42.16 24.30
N LEU A 9 0.00 -41.43 23.45
CA LEU A 9 0.13 -39.96 23.33
C LEU A 9 -0.38 -39.22 24.59
N ILE A 10 -1.47 -39.69 25.20
CA ILE A 10 -1.99 -39.13 26.43
C ILE A 10 -1.03 -39.40 27.62
N ILE A 11 -0.45 -40.61 27.71
CA ILE A 11 0.53 -40.96 28.75
C ILE A 11 1.82 -40.15 28.57
N ALA A 12 2.30 -39.96 27.32
CA ALA A 12 3.44 -39.11 27.04
C ALA A 12 3.18 -37.64 27.45
N GLY A 13 2.00 -37.12 27.17
CA GLY A 13 1.60 -35.76 27.58
C GLY A 13 1.55 -35.58 29.11
N ILE A 14 1.03 -36.61 29.84
CA ILE A 14 0.97 -36.61 31.33
C ILE A 14 2.37 -36.75 31.91
N LEU A 15 3.25 -37.56 31.36
CA LEU A 15 4.65 -37.69 31.81
C LEU A 15 5.46 -36.42 31.60
N ILE A 16 5.22 -35.67 30.53
CA ILE A 16 5.83 -34.34 30.28
C ILE A 16 5.33 -33.35 31.36
N LEU A 17 4.03 -33.34 31.65
CA LEU A 17 3.46 -32.48 32.70
C LEU A 17 3.95 -32.87 34.10
N ALA A 18 4.07 -34.14 34.41
CA ALA A 18 4.60 -34.62 35.70
C ALA A 18 6.10 -34.35 35.87
N GLY A 19 6.90 -34.47 34.80
CA GLY A 19 8.32 -34.13 34.82
C GLY A 19 8.55 -32.63 35.08
N MET A 20 7.61 -31.78 34.69
CA MET A 20 7.65 -30.33 34.96
C MET A 20 7.30 -29.98 36.42
N MET A 21 6.58 -30.81 37.14
CA MET A 21 6.20 -30.58 38.55
C MET A 21 7.24 -31.06 39.59
N PHE A 22 8.18 -31.94 39.20
CA PHE A 22 9.08 -32.59 40.16
C PHE A 22 10.53 -32.09 40.18
N ASN A 23 10.94 -31.21 39.25
CA ASN A 23 12.28 -30.64 39.27
C ASN A 23 12.26 -29.17 39.69
N GLY A 24 12.01 -28.98 40.98
CA GLY A 24 12.13 -27.69 41.64
C GLY A 24 13.59 -27.23 41.71
N ARG A 25 13.86 -26.06 41.19
CA ARG A 25 15.06 -25.20 41.22
C ARG A 25 15.87 -25.16 39.94
N GLU A 26 15.26 -24.65 38.94
CA GLU A 26 15.82 -23.66 38.01
C GLU A 26 14.69 -23.38 37.05
N GLY A 27 14.22 -22.14 37.04
CA GLY A 27 13.01 -21.78 36.31
C GLY A 27 13.17 -22.03 34.80
N PHE A 28 12.66 -23.18 34.35
CA PHE A 28 12.45 -23.41 32.94
C PHE A 28 11.21 -22.60 32.52
N SER A 29 11.43 -21.36 32.17
CA SER A 29 10.39 -20.49 31.58
C SER A 29 10.06 -21.00 30.20
N PHE A 30 9.22 -22.05 30.13
CA PHE A 30 8.72 -22.59 28.85
C PHE A 30 7.60 -21.75 28.25
N PHE A 31 7.05 -20.84 29.01
CA PHE A 31 6.12 -19.80 28.58
C PHE A 31 6.69 -18.45 29.00
N GLY A 32 7.72 -18.00 28.32
CA GLY A 32 8.04 -16.58 28.29
C GLY A 32 6.86 -15.88 27.63
N PHE A 33 5.88 -15.47 28.42
CA PHE A 33 5.01 -14.37 28.03
C PHE A 33 5.90 -13.14 28.07
N ASP A 34 6.60 -12.88 26.95
CA ASP A 34 7.24 -11.60 26.76
C ASP A 34 6.12 -10.56 26.90
N GLU A 35 6.20 -9.77 27.95
CA GLU A 35 5.40 -8.57 28.09
C GLU A 35 5.47 -7.81 26.75
N GLU A 36 4.33 -7.28 26.35
CA GLU A 36 4.15 -6.46 25.16
C GLU A 36 5.03 -5.19 25.27
N SER A 37 6.33 -5.35 25.08
CA SER A 37 7.26 -4.25 25.06
C SER A 37 7.13 -3.56 23.71
N ALA A 38 6.51 -2.39 23.69
CA ALA A 38 6.62 -1.47 22.58
C ALA A 38 8.11 -1.14 22.42
N ARG A 39 8.71 -1.57 21.32
CA ARG A 39 10.09 -1.21 21.02
C ARG A 39 10.05 0.07 20.22
N THR A 40 10.70 1.07 20.73
CA THR A 40 10.77 2.40 20.14
C THR A 40 12.19 2.67 19.66
N TYR A 41 12.28 3.26 18.48
CA TYR A 41 13.54 3.75 17.90
C TYR A 41 13.37 5.21 17.50
N HIS A 42 14.45 6.00 17.62
CA HIS A 42 14.51 7.40 17.28
C HIS A 42 15.73 7.70 16.43
N ALA A 43 15.59 8.53 15.39
CA ALA A 43 16.67 9.06 14.56
C ALA A 43 16.49 10.57 14.39
N GLN A 44 17.60 11.31 14.31
CA GLN A 44 17.54 12.75 13.97
C GLN A 44 17.19 12.89 12.50
N ALA A 45 16.12 13.61 12.19
CA ALA A 45 15.60 13.69 10.82
C ALA A 45 16.53 14.46 9.87
N GLU A 46 17.32 15.39 10.38
CA GLU A 46 18.29 16.19 9.60
C GLU A 46 19.43 15.36 9.00
N ASP A 47 19.73 14.20 9.59
CA ASP A 47 20.78 13.29 9.13
C ASP A 47 20.27 12.22 8.16
N ILE A 48 18.97 12.20 7.86
CA ILE A 48 18.30 11.14 7.08
C ILE A 48 17.78 11.68 5.76
N ASP A 49 18.43 11.27 4.65
CA ASP A 49 18.01 11.55 3.27
C ASP A 49 16.99 10.52 2.73
N LYS A 50 16.90 9.36 3.41
CA LYS A 50 15.98 8.28 3.01
C LYS A 50 15.53 7.44 4.18
N ILE A 51 14.22 7.20 4.25
CA ILE A 51 13.62 6.22 5.16
C ILE A 51 13.24 4.98 4.33
N ASP A 52 13.80 3.81 4.68
CA ASP A 52 13.53 2.54 4.00
C ASP A 52 12.96 1.51 4.98
N ILE A 53 11.70 1.10 4.75
CA ILE A 53 10.95 0.24 5.65
C ILE A 53 10.64 -1.09 4.97
N ASP A 54 11.14 -2.20 5.56
CA ASP A 54 10.77 -3.57 5.17
C ASP A 54 9.94 -4.24 6.27
N ALA A 55 8.65 -4.44 5.99
CA ALA A 55 7.70 -5.03 6.93
C ALA A 55 7.04 -6.27 6.32
N LYS A 56 7.58 -7.46 6.60
CA LYS A 56 7.15 -8.71 5.95
C LYS A 56 5.66 -9.02 6.10
N SER A 57 5.14 -9.06 7.33
CA SER A 57 3.72 -9.39 7.62
C SER A 57 3.10 -8.46 8.66
N ILE A 58 3.69 -7.30 8.82
CA ILE A 58 3.31 -6.30 9.83
C ILE A 58 2.64 -5.14 9.11
N THR A 59 1.57 -4.63 9.69
CA THR A 59 0.93 -3.39 9.20
C THR A 59 1.84 -2.21 9.47
N VAL A 60 2.09 -1.39 8.46
CA VAL A 60 2.87 -0.15 8.57
C VAL A 60 1.94 1.04 8.52
N ASN A 61 2.08 1.92 9.48
CA ASN A 61 1.32 3.16 9.58
C ASN A 61 2.30 4.34 9.68
N ILE A 62 2.34 5.18 8.65
CA ILE A 62 3.15 6.38 8.61
C ILE A 62 2.29 7.59 8.94
N GLN A 63 2.78 8.45 9.81
CA GLN A 63 2.10 9.64 10.28
C GLN A 63 3.05 10.83 10.28
N ALA A 64 2.63 11.93 9.66
CA ALA A 64 3.31 13.21 9.82
C ALA A 64 2.96 13.84 11.16
N GLU A 65 3.95 14.33 11.88
CA GLU A 65 3.76 15.04 13.14
C GLU A 65 4.68 16.26 13.20
N ASN A 66 4.30 17.24 14.00
CA ASN A 66 5.17 18.39 14.32
C ASN A 66 6.23 17.92 15.34
N ARG A 67 7.39 17.50 14.83
CA ARG A 67 8.50 16.96 15.60
C ARG A 67 9.82 17.13 14.83
N ASP A 68 10.95 16.93 15.48
CA ASP A 68 12.28 17.09 14.87
C ASP A 68 12.96 15.74 14.58
N ASP A 69 12.48 14.64 15.17
CA ASP A 69 13.03 13.30 15.01
C ASP A 69 12.07 12.35 14.27
N ILE A 70 12.62 11.30 13.70
CA ILE A 70 11.86 10.16 13.18
C ILE A 70 11.70 9.16 14.32
N LYS A 71 10.44 8.80 14.63
CA LYS A 71 10.13 7.83 15.67
C LYS A 71 9.46 6.59 15.08
N ALA A 72 10.02 5.42 15.35
CA ALA A 72 9.43 4.14 14.97
C ALA A 72 9.02 3.36 16.23
N GLU A 73 7.77 2.91 16.28
CA GLU A 73 7.19 2.14 17.38
C GLU A 73 6.57 0.85 16.83
N ILE A 74 7.07 -0.30 17.32
CA ILE A 74 6.48 -1.59 16.95
C ILE A 74 5.69 -2.17 18.11
N SER A 75 4.47 -2.60 17.82
CA SER A 75 3.58 -3.24 18.77
C SER A 75 3.09 -4.59 18.27
N GLY A 76 2.79 -5.49 19.18
CA GLY A 76 2.30 -6.84 18.88
C GLY A 76 3.09 -7.93 19.59
N LYS A 77 2.65 -9.19 19.40
CA LYS A 77 3.32 -10.35 19.99
C LYS A 77 4.37 -10.92 19.04
N ASN A 78 5.52 -11.30 19.62
CA ASN A 78 6.63 -11.89 18.87
C ASN A 78 7.10 -11.04 17.67
N VAL A 79 7.04 -9.72 17.79
CA VAL A 79 7.54 -8.79 16.78
C VAL A 79 8.92 -8.27 17.17
N ARG A 80 9.71 -7.97 16.15
CA ARG A 80 11.02 -7.36 16.30
C ARG A 80 11.16 -6.22 15.29
N LEU A 81 11.71 -5.12 15.75
CA LEU A 81 12.17 -4.01 14.95
C LEU A 81 13.70 -4.00 14.99
N ASP A 82 14.31 -4.16 13.84
CA ASP A 82 15.75 -3.92 13.64
C ASP A 82 15.90 -2.60 12.89
N SER A 83 16.84 -1.78 13.32
CA SER A 83 17.13 -0.47 12.76
C SER A 83 18.60 -0.31 12.48
N SER A 84 18.95 0.37 11.40
CA SER A 84 20.31 0.78 11.10
C SER A 84 20.32 2.10 10.34
N GLU A 85 21.32 2.91 10.60
CA GLU A 85 21.59 4.15 9.89
C GLU A 85 22.92 4.02 9.15
N GLN A 86 22.91 4.24 7.85
CA GLN A 86 24.11 4.20 7.04
C GLN A 86 23.98 5.12 5.83
N GLY A 87 24.90 6.05 5.69
CA GLY A 87 24.98 6.94 4.53
C GLY A 87 23.69 7.73 4.30
N GLY A 88 23.12 8.37 5.32
CA GLY A 88 21.88 9.12 5.25
C GLY A 88 20.61 8.26 5.07
N THR A 89 20.74 6.93 5.13
CA THR A 89 19.57 6.03 5.01
C THR A 89 19.25 5.40 6.36
N LEU A 90 18.03 5.63 6.84
CA LEU A 90 17.44 4.92 7.95
C LEU A 90 16.73 3.66 7.44
N GLN A 91 17.26 2.50 7.74
CA GLN A 91 16.63 1.21 7.44
C GLN A 91 15.87 0.71 8.66
N LEU A 92 14.58 0.40 8.49
CA LEU A 92 13.71 -0.19 9.50
C LEU A 92 13.20 -1.55 9.00
N SER A 93 13.57 -2.62 9.67
CA SER A 93 13.12 -3.98 9.34
C SER A 93 12.23 -4.52 10.44
N ALA A 94 10.95 -4.72 10.11
CA ALA A 94 9.94 -5.21 11.05
C ALA A 94 9.49 -6.62 10.68
N HIS A 95 9.65 -7.58 11.58
CA HIS A 95 9.25 -8.96 11.33
C HIS A 95 8.69 -9.62 12.58
N SER A 96 7.83 -10.65 12.39
CA SER A 96 7.33 -11.46 13.48
C SER A 96 8.18 -12.72 13.62
N LYS A 97 8.48 -13.10 14.86
CA LYS A 97 9.15 -14.36 15.20
C LYS A 97 8.09 -15.43 15.46
N GLY A 98 8.10 -16.51 14.66
CA GLY A 98 7.32 -17.71 14.89
C GLY A 98 5.98 -17.76 14.16
N PHE A 99 5.58 -19.00 13.85
CA PHE A 99 4.30 -19.36 13.26
C PHE A 99 3.34 -19.82 14.37
N TRP A 100 2.45 -18.91 14.82
CA TRP A 100 1.41 -19.29 15.77
C TRP A 100 0.04 -18.80 15.29
N PRO A 101 -0.91 -19.68 14.95
CA PRO A 101 -2.14 -19.34 14.24
C PRO A 101 -3.28 -18.74 15.09
N PHE A 102 -3.12 -18.47 16.38
CA PHE A 102 -4.26 -18.21 17.28
C PHE A 102 -4.29 -16.88 18.04
N PHE A 103 -3.57 -15.83 17.61
CA PHE A 103 -3.64 -14.57 18.36
C PHE A 103 -4.17 -13.39 17.54
N TRP A 104 -5.26 -12.82 18.02
CA TRP A 104 -6.07 -11.74 17.44
C TRP A 104 -5.46 -10.32 17.56
N LYS A 105 -4.29 -10.16 18.13
CA LYS A 105 -3.64 -8.84 18.18
C LYS A 105 -2.91 -8.55 16.88
N LYS A 106 -3.24 -7.40 16.28
CA LYS A 106 -2.59 -6.91 15.06
C LYS A 106 -1.15 -6.49 15.38
N ASN A 107 -0.21 -7.02 14.63
CA ASN A 107 1.17 -6.53 14.64
C ASN A 107 1.23 -5.25 13.81
N GLU A 108 1.76 -4.18 14.38
CA GLU A 108 1.79 -2.86 13.77
C GLU A 108 3.12 -2.15 14.02
N LEU A 109 3.66 -1.53 12.98
CA LEU A 109 4.77 -0.59 13.03
C LEU A 109 4.20 0.79 12.75
N ILE A 110 4.31 1.69 13.70
CA ILE A 110 3.96 3.11 13.53
C ILE A 110 5.26 3.88 13.37
N VAL A 111 5.38 4.62 12.27
CA VAL A 111 6.52 5.51 12.04
C VAL A 111 5.99 6.93 11.92
N LYS A 112 6.46 7.77 12.84
CA LYS A 112 6.16 9.19 12.92
C LYS A 112 7.30 9.96 12.29
N ILE A 113 6.98 10.78 11.31
CA ILE A 113 7.93 11.53 10.51
C ILE A 113 7.67 13.02 10.72
N PRO A 114 8.71 13.86 10.84
CA PRO A 114 8.53 15.30 10.88
C PRO A 114 7.73 15.81 9.69
N SER A 115 6.78 16.73 9.90
CA SER A 115 6.02 17.38 8.81
C SER A 115 6.92 18.12 7.82
N GLU A 116 8.10 18.53 8.26
CA GLU A 116 9.11 19.23 7.44
C GLU A 116 10.05 18.29 6.67
N TYR A 117 9.94 16.96 6.85
CA TYR A 117 10.75 15.98 6.12
C TYR A 117 10.39 15.99 4.63
N LYS A 118 11.40 16.11 3.76
CA LYS A 118 11.22 16.35 2.30
C LYS A 118 11.86 15.27 1.41
N ASP A 119 12.59 14.35 2.00
CA ASP A 119 13.40 13.40 1.26
C ASP A 119 12.66 12.12 0.88
N ASP A 120 13.36 11.02 0.74
CA ASP A 120 12.84 9.80 0.15
C ASP A 120 12.17 8.88 1.19
N LEU A 121 11.03 8.31 0.84
CA LEU A 121 10.32 7.31 1.64
C LEU A 121 10.06 6.04 0.82
N SER A 122 10.59 4.92 1.27
CA SER A 122 10.38 3.60 0.66
C SER A 122 9.77 2.65 1.67
N ILE A 123 8.63 2.01 1.31
CA ILE A 123 7.93 1.07 2.17
C ILE A 123 7.65 -0.21 1.38
N SER A 124 8.14 -1.34 1.88
CA SER A 124 7.87 -2.67 1.33
C SER A 124 7.17 -3.53 2.38
N SER A 125 6.00 -4.06 2.06
CA SER A 125 5.28 -5.02 2.90
C SER A 125 4.99 -6.30 2.13
N GLY A 126 5.22 -7.46 2.74
CA GLY A 126 4.86 -8.75 2.14
C GLY A 126 3.35 -9.02 2.20
N SER A 127 2.77 -8.97 3.39
CA SER A 127 1.34 -9.31 3.60
C SER A 127 0.61 -8.34 4.55
N GLY A 128 1.32 -7.41 5.16
CA GLY A 128 0.73 -6.36 5.99
C GLY A 128 0.13 -5.23 5.16
N ASN A 129 -0.78 -4.47 5.75
CA ASN A 129 -1.28 -3.26 5.13
C ASN A 129 -0.26 -2.12 5.27
N VAL A 130 -0.23 -1.24 4.29
CA VAL A 130 0.54 0.01 4.36
C VAL A 130 -0.43 1.18 4.34
N LYS A 131 -0.35 2.02 5.34
CA LYS A 131 -1.08 3.27 5.42
C LYS A 131 -0.09 4.43 5.56
N LEU A 132 -0.15 5.35 4.62
CA LEU A 132 0.60 6.60 4.64
C LEU A 132 -0.40 7.75 4.75
N SER A 133 -0.47 8.37 5.92
CA SER A 133 -1.23 9.60 6.12
C SER A 133 -0.25 10.76 6.05
N GLY A 134 -0.24 11.42 4.89
CA GLY A 134 0.76 12.43 4.57
C GLY A 134 0.65 13.68 5.44
N GLY A 135 -0.58 14.09 5.82
CA GLY A 135 -0.78 15.22 6.70
C GLY A 135 -0.07 16.50 6.22
N GLY A 136 0.07 16.66 4.90
CA GLY A 136 0.81 17.76 4.29
C GLY A 136 2.31 17.50 4.05
N LEU A 137 2.80 16.26 4.17
CA LEU A 137 4.17 15.90 3.78
C LEU A 137 4.44 16.24 2.32
N HIS A 138 5.60 16.85 2.06
CA HIS A 138 6.13 17.15 0.74
C HIS A 138 7.40 16.33 0.52
N LEU A 139 7.28 15.16 -0.08
CA LEU A 139 8.40 14.24 -0.27
C LEU A 139 8.96 14.33 -1.69
N ARG A 140 10.25 14.05 -1.84
CA ARG A 140 10.90 13.93 -3.15
C ARG A 140 10.44 12.64 -3.84
N ASN A 141 10.79 11.48 -3.31
CA ASN A 141 10.43 10.20 -3.88
C ASN A 141 9.65 9.36 -2.87
N VAL A 142 8.51 8.82 -3.30
CA VAL A 142 7.70 7.89 -2.50
C VAL A 142 7.54 6.57 -3.24
N ALA A 143 8.00 5.48 -2.63
CA ALA A 143 7.85 4.14 -3.15
C ALA A 143 7.06 3.25 -2.17
N LEU A 144 5.85 2.84 -2.57
CA LEU A 144 4.98 1.98 -1.78
C LEU A 144 4.82 0.62 -2.45
N LYS A 145 5.15 -0.46 -1.78
CA LYS A 145 5.03 -1.81 -2.30
C LYS A 145 4.32 -2.73 -1.31
N SER A 146 3.32 -3.49 -1.79
CA SER A 146 2.68 -4.54 -1.00
C SER A 146 2.48 -5.81 -1.84
N GLY A 147 2.76 -6.96 -1.24
CA GLY A 147 2.45 -8.26 -1.81
C GLY A 147 0.94 -8.56 -1.73
N ASN A 148 0.43 -8.86 -0.54
CA ASN A 148 -0.96 -9.31 -0.35
C ASN A 148 -1.82 -8.32 0.48
N GLY A 149 -1.24 -7.28 1.03
CA GLY A 149 -1.94 -6.28 1.83
C GLY A 149 -2.50 -5.12 1.01
N SER A 150 -3.30 -4.30 1.65
CA SER A 150 -3.81 -3.06 1.05
C SER A 150 -2.81 -1.92 1.20
N LEU A 151 -2.70 -1.10 0.17
CA LEU A 151 -1.96 0.16 0.17
C LEU A 151 -2.95 1.31 0.24
N LYS A 152 -2.78 2.19 1.20
CA LYS A 152 -3.51 3.46 1.27
C LYS A 152 -2.52 4.60 1.45
N ALA A 153 -2.65 5.65 0.62
CA ALA A 153 -2.00 6.93 0.84
C ALA A 153 -3.04 8.04 0.75
N ASP A 154 -2.99 8.95 1.72
CA ASP A 154 -3.90 10.09 1.81
C ASP A 154 -3.16 11.38 2.18
N ASP A 155 -3.61 12.50 1.60
CA ASP A 155 -3.13 13.86 1.88
C ASP A 155 -1.60 14.00 1.72
N LEU A 156 -1.07 13.56 0.59
CA LEU A 156 0.36 13.48 0.29
C LEU A 156 0.74 14.37 -0.89
N GLN A 157 1.89 15.04 -0.76
CA GLN A 157 2.57 15.65 -1.90
C GLN A 157 3.90 14.93 -2.14
N ALA A 158 4.21 14.62 -3.41
CA ALA A 158 5.46 13.99 -3.79
C ALA A 158 5.91 14.45 -5.18
N GLU A 159 7.20 14.54 -5.44
CA GLU A 159 7.67 14.76 -6.83
C GLU A 159 7.40 13.49 -7.63
N ASP A 160 7.93 12.35 -7.19
CA ASP A 160 7.73 11.05 -7.84
C ASP A 160 7.05 10.05 -6.89
N LEU A 161 5.95 9.43 -7.36
CA LEU A 161 5.22 8.41 -6.63
C LEU A 161 5.21 7.07 -7.37
N SER A 162 5.75 6.03 -6.77
CA SER A 162 5.68 4.65 -7.27
C SER A 162 4.85 3.77 -6.35
N VAL A 163 3.76 3.20 -6.86
CA VAL A 163 2.89 2.29 -6.08
C VAL A 163 2.81 0.94 -6.77
N LYS A 164 3.14 -0.14 -6.05
CA LYS A 164 3.10 -1.52 -6.57
C LYS A 164 2.31 -2.43 -5.64
N GLY A 165 1.16 -2.91 -6.08
CA GLY A 165 0.34 -3.92 -5.41
C GLY A 165 0.34 -5.24 -6.19
N THR A 166 0.52 -6.39 -5.51
CA THR A 166 0.36 -7.69 -6.18
C THR A 166 -1.07 -8.20 -5.99
N SER A 167 -1.51 -8.35 -4.76
CA SER A 167 -2.89 -8.73 -4.43
C SER A 167 -3.38 -7.85 -3.29
N GLY A 168 -4.58 -7.36 -3.39
CA GLY A 168 -5.11 -6.42 -2.41
C GLY A 168 -5.59 -5.14 -3.08
N SER A 169 -5.96 -4.14 -2.30
CA SER A 169 -6.44 -2.87 -2.83
C SER A 169 -5.36 -1.79 -2.78
N VAL A 170 -5.37 -0.95 -3.80
CA VAL A 170 -4.62 0.31 -3.83
C VAL A 170 -5.61 1.46 -3.74
N ARG A 171 -5.41 2.37 -2.80
CA ARG A 171 -6.23 3.56 -2.60
C ARG A 171 -5.36 4.79 -2.42
N LEU A 172 -5.51 5.75 -3.31
CA LEU A 172 -4.85 7.05 -3.22
C LEU A 172 -5.92 8.12 -3.15
N GLU A 173 -5.83 9.01 -2.15
CA GLU A 173 -6.80 10.07 -1.89
C GLU A 173 -6.06 11.39 -1.66
N ASN A 174 -6.44 12.45 -2.37
CA ASN A 174 -5.84 13.79 -2.24
C ASN A 174 -4.31 13.74 -2.37
N VAL A 175 -3.80 13.18 -3.46
CA VAL A 175 -2.37 13.06 -3.71
C VAL A 175 -1.98 13.99 -4.84
N GLN A 176 -1.01 14.87 -4.57
CA GLN A 176 -0.42 15.76 -5.57
C GLN A 176 0.98 15.27 -5.91
N THR A 177 1.26 15.09 -7.20
CA THR A 177 2.57 14.61 -7.64
C THR A 177 2.96 15.22 -9.00
N ALA A 178 4.26 15.30 -9.28
CA ALA A 178 4.70 15.60 -10.63
C ALA A 178 4.53 14.37 -11.54
N ALA A 179 4.88 13.17 -11.02
CA ALA A 179 4.64 11.92 -11.74
C ALA A 179 4.26 10.76 -10.79
N ALA A 180 3.28 9.93 -11.23
CA ALA A 180 2.92 8.69 -10.52
C ALA A 180 2.91 7.48 -11.46
N ASP A 181 3.56 6.39 -11.02
CA ASP A 181 3.49 5.06 -11.66
C ASP A 181 2.80 4.08 -10.71
N ILE A 182 1.58 3.70 -11.06
CA ILE A 182 0.72 2.85 -10.24
C ILE A 182 0.57 1.50 -10.94
N ARG A 183 1.01 0.43 -10.29
CA ARG A 183 0.92 -0.94 -10.83
C ARG A 183 0.19 -1.86 -9.87
N SER A 184 -0.84 -2.53 -10.38
CA SER A 184 -1.58 -3.54 -9.63
C SER A 184 -1.71 -4.83 -10.46
N THR A 185 -1.37 -5.97 -9.85
CA THR A 185 -1.56 -7.24 -10.56
C THR A 185 -2.99 -7.74 -10.37
N SER A 186 -3.48 -7.80 -9.14
CA SER A 186 -4.85 -8.23 -8.85
C SER A 186 -5.43 -7.40 -7.72
N GLY A 187 -6.71 -7.08 -7.82
CA GLY A 187 -7.40 -6.31 -6.80
C GLY A 187 -8.04 -5.04 -7.36
N ASN A 188 -8.50 -4.19 -6.47
CA ASN A 188 -9.16 -2.96 -6.85
C ASN A 188 -8.23 -1.76 -6.64
N THR A 189 -8.18 -0.90 -7.63
CA THR A 189 -7.47 0.38 -7.54
C THR A 189 -8.50 1.51 -7.48
N LYS A 190 -8.38 2.36 -6.49
CA LYS A 190 -9.21 3.55 -6.31
C LYS A 190 -8.33 4.79 -6.21
N LEU A 191 -8.58 5.75 -7.07
CA LEU A 191 -7.92 7.05 -7.07
C LEU A 191 -8.97 8.14 -6.89
N GLU A 192 -8.77 9.01 -5.94
CA GLU A 192 -9.62 10.17 -5.67
C GLU A 192 -8.74 11.41 -5.54
N ASN A 193 -8.95 12.39 -6.41
CA ASN A 193 -8.21 13.65 -6.42
C ASN A 193 -6.69 13.44 -6.47
N VAL A 194 -6.22 12.70 -7.46
CA VAL A 194 -4.79 12.49 -7.70
C VAL A 194 -4.38 13.35 -8.90
N THR A 195 -3.42 14.24 -8.73
CA THR A 195 -2.95 15.18 -9.78
C THR A 195 -1.54 14.87 -10.22
N GLY A 196 -1.17 15.36 -11.43
CA GLY A 196 0.13 15.18 -12.08
C GLY A 196 0.08 14.21 -13.26
N LYS A 197 1.25 13.84 -13.77
CA LYS A 197 1.37 12.85 -14.85
C LYS A 197 1.15 11.44 -14.31
N LEU A 198 0.04 10.79 -14.70
CA LEU A 198 -0.35 9.50 -14.14
C LEU A 198 -0.19 8.36 -15.14
N SER A 199 0.51 7.31 -14.74
CA SER A 199 0.61 6.02 -15.46
C SER A 199 0.05 4.90 -14.59
N ILE A 200 -1.04 4.26 -15.04
CA ILE A 200 -1.72 3.21 -14.31
C ILE A 200 -1.66 1.93 -15.12
N LYS A 201 -1.11 0.87 -14.54
CA LYS A 201 -1.06 -0.46 -15.17
C LYS A 201 -1.71 -1.48 -14.24
N GLN A 202 -2.78 -2.12 -14.69
CA GLN A 202 -3.49 -3.12 -13.92
C GLN A 202 -3.71 -4.40 -14.74
N THR A 203 -3.33 -5.55 -14.18
CA THR A 203 -3.56 -6.82 -14.88
C THR A 203 -4.99 -7.29 -14.70
N SER A 204 -5.50 -7.34 -13.46
CA SER A 204 -6.87 -7.81 -13.19
C SER A 204 -7.53 -7.01 -12.08
N GLY A 205 -8.85 -6.87 -12.14
CA GLY A 205 -9.65 -6.20 -11.12
C GLY A 205 -10.32 -4.92 -11.62
N ASN A 206 -10.82 -4.09 -10.71
CA ASN A 206 -11.53 -2.88 -11.08
C ASN A 206 -10.68 -1.64 -10.75
N LEU A 207 -10.67 -0.71 -11.70
CA LEU A 207 -10.10 0.63 -11.53
C LEU A 207 -11.26 1.64 -11.41
N ARG A 208 -11.22 2.46 -10.38
CA ARG A 208 -12.05 3.66 -10.24
C ARG A 208 -11.15 4.86 -10.02
N ALA A 209 -11.25 5.84 -10.90
CA ALA A 209 -10.51 7.07 -10.79
C ALA A 209 -11.49 8.25 -10.90
N SER A 210 -11.46 9.13 -9.93
CA SER A 210 -12.28 10.33 -9.87
C SER A 210 -11.39 11.55 -9.66
N PHE A 211 -11.52 12.52 -10.52
CA PHE A 211 -10.69 13.71 -10.55
C PHE A 211 -11.53 14.98 -10.40
N THR A 212 -11.07 15.88 -9.57
CA THR A 212 -11.57 17.26 -9.50
C THR A 212 -10.82 18.18 -10.47
N GLU A 213 -9.63 17.76 -10.91
CA GLU A 213 -8.79 18.47 -11.85
C GLU A 213 -7.94 17.48 -12.66
N ILE A 214 -7.74 17.74 -13.94
CA ILE A 214 -6.77 17.06 -14.81
C ILE A 214 -5.77 18.11 -15.28
N ASN A 215 -4.57 18.09 -14.71
CA ASN A 215 -3.53 19.09 -14.96
C ASN A 215 -2.37 18.56 -15.82
N ASP A 216 -2.31 17.25 -16.08
CA ASP A 216 -1.31 16.59 -16.92
C ASP A 216 -1.91 15.32 -17.56
N SER A 217 -1.08 14.52 -18.22
CA SER A 217 -1.50 13.32 -18.94
C SER A 217 -1.87 12.15 -18.03
N LEU A 218 -2.88 11.38 -18.44
CA LEU A 218 -3.33 10.15 -17.79
C LEU A 218 -3.23 8.98 -18.77
N SER A 219 -2.47 7.96 -18.42
CA SER A 219 -2.40 6.71 -19.19
C SER A 219 -2.89 5.55 -18.35
N ILE A 220 -3.90 4.82 -18.84
CA ILE A 220 -4.47 3.64 -18.21
C ILE A 220 -4.30 2.43 -19.13
N LYS A 221 -3.59 1.41 -18.65
CA LYS A 221 -3.47 0.13 -19.34
C LYS A 221 -3.98 -1.00 -18.46
N GLN A 222 -5.02 -1.70 -18.91
CA GLN A 222 -5.63 -2.79 -18.16
C GLN A 222 -5.77 -4.04 -19.02
N THR A 223 -5.40 -5.20 -18.48
CA THR A 223 -5.58 -6.46 -19.21
C THR A 223 -7.01 -6.99 -19.04
N SER A 224 -7.51 -7.07 -17.79
CA SER A 224 -8.87 -7.58 -17.54
C SER A 224 -9.56 -6.83 -16.40
N GLY A 225 -10.86 -6.57 -16.56
CA GLY A 225 -11.68 -5.92 -15.53
C GLY A 225 -12.37 -4.66 -16.04
N ASN A 226 -12.90 -3.86 -15.12
CA ASN A 226 -13.64 -2.67 -15.49
C ASN A 226 -12.92 -1.41 -15.03
N THR A 227 -12.91 -0.41 -15.89
CA THR A 227 -12.43 0.94 -15.58
C THR A 227 -13.60 1.91 -15.54
N LYS A 228 -13.72 2.63 -14.43
CA LYS A 228 -14.63 3.77 -14.30
C LYS A 228 -13.81 5.04 -14.08
N LEU A 229 -14.02 6.02 -14.95
CA LEU A 229 -13.33 7.30 -14.94
C LEU A 229 -14.36 8.42 -14.79
N SER A 230 -14.26 9.19 -13.73
CA SER A 230 -15.07 10.38 -13.49
C SER A 230 -14.20 11.62 -13.69
N LEU A 231 -14.58 12.47 -14.62
CA LEU A 231 -13.84 13.65 -15.05
C LEU A 231 -14.53 14.93 -14.58
N PRO A 232 -13.81 16.00 -14.30
CA PRO A 232 -14.43 17.30 -14.00
C PRO A 232 -15.07 17.90 -15.24
N ASP A 233 -16.19 18.61 -15.06
CA ASP A 233 -16.98 19.18 -16.15
C ASP A 233 -16.23 20.23 -16.99
N ASP A 234 -15.25 20.89 -16.39
CA ASP A 234 -14.40 21.94 -16.99
C ASP A 234 -13.02 21.45 -17.47
N ALA A 235 -12.83 20.14 -17.59
CA ALA A 235 -11.56 19.57 -18.02
C ALA A 235 -11.17 20.03 -19.42
N ASP A 236 -9.87 20.39 -19.60
CA ASP A 236 -9.28 20.67 -20.92
C ASP A 236 -8.50 19.44 -21.39
N ILE A 237 -9.17 18.52 -22.09
CA ILE A 237 -8.67 17.16 -22.37
C ILE A 237 -8.88 16.72 -23.81
N SER A 238 -7.98 15.86 -24.28
CA SER A 238 -8.17 14.95 -25.42
C SER A 238 -8.11 13.51 -24.92
N LEU A 239 -9.16 12.74 -25.16
CA LEU A 239 -9.31 11.36 -24.68
C LEU A 239 -9.32 10.39 -25.86
N GLU A 240 -8.55 9.32 -25.72
CA GLU A 240 -8.56 8.16 -26.60
C GLU A 240 -8.73 6.90 -25.74
N ALA A 241 -9.76 6.12 -25.99
CA ALA A 241 -10.02 4.88 -25.28
C ALA A 241 -10.22 3.73 -26.26
N GLU A 242 -9.55 2.63 -26.04
CA GLU A 242 -9.62 1.42 -26.85
C GLU A 242 -9.89 0.18 -26.00
N SER A 243 -10.74 -0.74 -26.51
CA SER A 243 -10.98 -2.05 -25.93
C SER A 243 -10.88 -3.13 -26.99
N THR A 244 -10.06 -4.16 -26.75
CA THR A 244 -10.00 -5.30 -27.66
C THR A 244 -11.25 -6.18 -27.54
N SER A 245 -11.73 -6.40 -26.31
CA SER A 245 -12.96 -7.17 -26.04
C SER A 245 -13.73 -6.54 -24.88
N GLY A 246 -14.90 -5.99 -25.16
CA GLY A 246 -15.74 -5.29 -24.20
C GLY A 246 -16.43 -4.08 -24.79
N ASN A 247 -16.99 -3.24 -23.93
CA ASN A 247 -17.70 -2.04 -24.31
C ASN A 247 -17.04 -0.80 -23.72
N ILE A 248 -17.08 0.30 -24.50
CA ILE A 248 -16.76 1.64 -24.01
C ILE A 248 -18.04 2.44 -24.01
N SER A 249 -18.36 3.04 -22.90
CA SER A 249 -19.54 3.91 -22.72
C SER A 249 -19.14 5.22 -22.06
N HIS A 250 -19.87 6.27 -22.38
CA HIS A 250 -19.69 7.57 -21.73
C HIS A 250 -21.02 8.25 -21.46
N SER A 251 -21.08 9.00 -20.39
CA SER A 251 -22.10 10.03 -20.10
C SER A 251 -21.47 11.42 -19.98
N TYR A 252 -20.14 11.50 -20.07
CA TYR A 252 -19.40 12.76 -20.03
C TYR A 252 -19.69 13.64 -21.26
N SER A 253 -19.87 14.94 -21.05
CA SER A 253 -20.17 15.93 -22.09
C SER A 253 -18.91 16.41 -22.78
N PHE A 254 -18.51 15.73 -23.85
CA PHE A 254 -17.44 16.21 -24.76
C PHE A 254 -17.98 17.27 -25.71
N ASP A 255 -17.11 18.20 -26.13
CA ASP A 255 -17.43 19.17 -27.19
C ASP A 255 -17.38 18.51 -28.58
N GLN A 256 -16.48 17.53 -28.74
CA GLN A 256 -16.37 16.66 -29.91
C GLN A 256 -16.22 15.22 -29.44
N VAL A 257 -16.98 14.31 -30.05
CA VAL A 257 -16.91 12.89 -29.69
C VAL A 257 -17.15 12.01 -30.91
N ALA A 258 -16.36 10.97 -31.07
CA ALA A 258 -16.63 9.85 -31.95
C ALA A 258 -16.61 8.57 -31.09
N ASN A 259 -17.72 7.86 -31.11
CA ASN A 259 -17.89 6.64 -30.34
C ASN A 259 -18.23 5.48 -31.28
N GLU A 260 -17.30 4.56 -31.39
CA GLU A 260 -17.47 3.29 -32.08
C GLU A 260 -17.56 2.16 -31.05
N LYS A 261 -17.90 0.95 -31.46
CA LYS A 261 -18.12 -0.18 -30.54
C LYS A 261 -16.95 -0.42 -29.56
N ARG A 262 -15.71 -0.15 -30.00
CA ARG A 262 -14.49 -0.50 -29.26
C ARG A 262 -13.49 0.65 -29.13
N THR A 263 -13.83 1.79 -29.65
CA THR A 263 -13.00 2.99 -29.58
C THR A 263 -13.86 4.19 -29.25
N LEU A 264 -13.35 5.06 -28.41
CA LEU A 264 -13.93 6.35 -28.08
C LEU A 264 -12.85 7.40 -28.18
N THR A 265 -13.07 8.39 -29.02
CA THR A 265 -12.26 9.61 -29.03
C THR A 265 -13.13 10.76 -28.59
N GLY A 266 -12.64 11.57 -27.67
CA GLY A 266 -13.37 12.70 -27.12
C GLY A 266 -12.46 13.90 -26.91
N LYS A 267 -12.99 15.09 -27.12
CA LYS A 267 -12.29 16.35 -26.85
C LYS A 267 -13.18 17.26 -26.04
N LYS A 268 -12.61 17.87 -25.01
CA LYS A 268 -13.23 18.93 -24.20
C LYS A 268 -12.25 20.09 -24.12
N GLY A 269 -12.73 21.31 -24.35
CA GLY A 269 -11.87 22.50 -24.40
C GLY A 269 -10.89 22.47 -25.57
N ASN A 270 -9.65 22.86 -25.31
CA ASN A 270 -8.58 22.85 -26.31
C ASN A 270 -7.90 21.48 -26.49
N GLY A 271 -8.17 20.51 -25.57
CA GLY A 271 -7.56 19.19 -25.58
C GLY A 271 -6.11 19.19 -25.07
N LYS A 272 -5.80 20.05 -24.10
CA LYS A 272 -4.45 20.26 -23.57
C LYS A 272 -3.88 19.00 -22.92
N ASN A 273 -4.66 18.35 -22.07
CA ASN A 273 -4.20 17.19 -21.30
C ASN A 273 -4.64 15.89 -21.98
N LYS A 274 -3.71 14.99 -22.23
CA LYS A 274 -3.99 13.74 -22.96
C LYS A 274 -4.41 12.63 -22.01
N ILE A 275 -5.52 11.94 -22.34
CA ILE A 275 -5.99 10.75 -21.62
C ILE A 275 -5.99 9.57 -22.58
N ASP A 276 -5.15 8.57 -22.30
CA ASP A 276 -5.06 7.32 -23.07
C ASP A 276 -5.56 6.13 -22.23
N ILE A 277 -6.55 5.40 -22.72
CA ILE A 277 -7.09 4.22 -22.05
C ILE A 277 -7.02 3.03 -22.99
N SER A 278 -6.30 1.97 -22.61
CA SER A 278 -6.21 0.73 -23.37
C SER A 278 -6.57 -0.46 -22.51
N ILE A 279 -7.62 -1.19 -22.91
CA ILE A 279 -8.11 -2.36 -22.17
C ILE A 279 -8.18 -3.56 -23.11
N THR A 280 -7.60 -4.70 -22.70
CA THR A 280 -7.71 -5.92 -23.50
C THR A 280 -9.08 -6.57 -23.34
N SER A 281 -9.57 -6.75 -22.11
CA SER A 281 -10.88 -7.38 -21.85
C SER A 281 -11.59 -6.72 -20.69
N GLY A 282 -12.78 -6.18 -20.94
CA GLY A 282 -13.58 -5.51 -19.92
C GLY A 282 -14.25 -4.24 -20.41
N ASN A 283 -14.89 -3.51 -19.52
CA ASN A 283 -15.65 -2.33 -19.87
C ASN A 283 -15.00 -1.04 -19.35
N VAL A 284 -15.16 0.01 -20.14
CA VAL A 284 -14.78 1.38 -19.77
C VAL A 284 -16.03 2.21 -19.65
N SER A 285 -16.17 2.93 -18.56
CA SER A 285 -17.23 3.93 -18.34
C SER A 285 -16.60 5.26 -18.01
N ILE A 286 -16.95 6.29 -18.75
CA ILE A 286 -16.47 7.66 -18.59
C ILE A 286 -17.66 8.57 -18.27
N GLU A 287 -17.58 9.26 -17.15
CA GLU A 287 -18.67 10.13 -16.65
C GLU A 287 -18.12 11.46 -16.17
#